data_5b497f7d362c7f14e0c3c27ebdaa3c06
#
_entry.id   5b497f7d362c7f14e0c3c27ebdaa3c06
#
_cell.length_a   1.000
_cell.length_b   1.000
_cell.length_c   1.000
_cell.angle_alpha   90.00
_cell.angle_beta   90.00
_cell.angle_gamma   90.00
#
_symmetry.space_group_name_H-M   'P 1'
#
loop_
_entity.id
_entity.type
_entity.pdbx_description
1 polymer ?
#
loop_
_entity_poly.entity_id
_entity_poly.type
_entity_poly.pdbx_seq_one_letter_code
_entity_poly.pdbx_strand_id
1 'polypeptide(L)' 'ACATPIKEGHIVDKHMTESHKETNAYMIGDETIFSENTKPAEYYFDVYGEDENGNGHTVTIQVDEDTYNHQKIGDWLPI' A
#
# COMPACT_ATOMS: atom_id res chain seq x y z
N ALA A 1 10.83 15.12 7.41
CA ALA A 1 10.90 13.87 6.69
C ALA A 1 10.54 12.72 7.61
N CYS A 2 9.59 11.90 7.20
CA CYS A 2 9.20 10.73 7.97
C CYS A 2 10.13 9.58 7.62
N ALA A 3 11.18 9.40 8.41
CA ALA A 3 11.98 8.21 8.30
C ALA A 3 11.21 7.02 8.86
N THR A 4 11.26 5.88 8.16
CA THR A 4 10.71 4.65 8.70
C THR A 4 11.46 4.29 9.99
N PRO A 5 10.76 4.00 11.10
CA PRO A 5 11.44 3.76 12.39
C PRO A 5 12.26 2.49 12.42
N ILE A 6 12.01 1.56 11.50
CA ILE A 6 12.72 0.28 11.41
C ILE A 6 13.42 0.16 10.06
N LYS A 7 14.52 -0.57 10.00
CA LYS A 7 15.27 -0.80 8.76
C LYS A 7 14.92 -2.13 8.11
N GLU A 8 14.45 -3.07 8.89
CA GLU A 8 14.10 -4.41 8.46
C GLU A 8 13.11 -5.02 9.46
N GLY A 9 12.42 -6.03 9.06
CA GLY A 9 11.49 -6.73 9.90
C GLY A 9 10.86 -7.91 9.20
N HIS A 10 9.89 -8.53 9.82
CA HIS A 10 9.17 -9.62 9.20
C HIS A 10 7.72 -9.22 8.91
N ILE A 11 7.17 -9.79 7.86
CA ILE A 11 5.81 -9.52 7.42
C ILE A 11 4.85 -10.17 8.40
N VAL A 12 4.00 -9.38 9.04
CA VAL A 12 2.99 -9.87 10.00
C VAL A 12 1.60 -9.94 9.37
N ASP A 13 1.37 -9.14 8.31
CA ASP A 13 0.10 -9.16 7.58
C ASP A 13 0.31 -8.67 6.15
N LYS A 14 -0.59 -9.08 5.28
CA LYS A 14 -0.64 -8.66 3.88
C LYS A 14 -2.06 -8.24 3.57
N HIS A 15 -2.22 -7.10 2.90
CA HIS A 15 -3.53 -6.67 2.45
C HIS A 15 -3.45 -5.92 1.13
N MET A 16 -4.53 -5.92 0.41
CA MET A 16 -4.63 -5.23 -0.87
C MET A 16 -5.98 -4.53 -0.99
N THR A 17 -6.00 -3.47 -1.79
CA THR A 17 -7.23 -2.84 -2.26
C THR A 17 -7.45 -3.24 -3.71
N GLU A 18 -8.68 -3.57 -4.06
CA GLU A 18 -9.01 -3.92 -5.45
C GLU A 18 -9.02 -2.69 -6.34
N SER A 19 -8.72 -2.89 -7.63
CA SER A 19 -8.89 -1.84 -8.62
C SER A 19 -10.36 -1.42 -8.69
N HIS A 20 -10.61 -0.14 -8.86
CA HIS A 20 -11.96 0.38 -8.98
C HIS A 20 -12.01 1.54 -9.97
N LYS A 21 -13.20 1.76 -10.53
CA LYS A 21 -13.47 2.89 -11.40
C LYS A 21 -14.19 3.98 -10.62
N GLU A 22 -13.73 5.21 -10.78
CA GLU A 22 -14.43 6.38 -10.31
C GLU A 22 -15.02 7.13 -11.50
N THR A 23 -16.32 7.39 -11.44
CA THR A 23 -17.03 8.15 -12.47
C THR A 23 -17.40 9.50 -11.90
N ASN A 24 -16.96 10.57 -12.56
CA ASN A 24 -17.34 11.93 -12.23
C ASN A 24 -18.21 12.49 -13.37
N ALA A 25 -19.32 13.12 -12.99
CA ALA A 25 -20.19 13.79 -13.93
C ALA A 25 -20.18 15.29 -13.65
N TYR A 26 -20.07 16.10 -14.69
CA TYR A 26 -20.17 17.55 -14.60
C TYR A 26 -20.90 18.11 -15.81
N MET A 27 -21.48 19.30 -15.65
CA MET A 27 -22.24 19.97 -16.70
C MET A 27 -21.44 21.13 -17.26
N ILE A 28 -21.37 21.20 -18.59
CA ILE A 28 -20.88 22.37 -19.32
C ILE A 28 -22.01 22.84 -20.23
N GLY A 29 -22.62 23.98 -19.90
CA GLY A 29 -23.80 24.44 -20.61
C GLY A 29 -24.96 23.47 -20.44
N ASP A 30 -25.54 22.98 -21.54
CA ASP A 30 -26.62 22.03 -21.55
C ASP A 30 -26.14 20.56 -21.70
N GLU A 31 -24.83 20.34 -21.71
CA GLU A 31 -24.26 19.02 -21.88
C GLU A 31 -23.74 18.45 -20.58
N THR A 32 -24.00 17.17 -20.35
CA THR A 32 -23.42 16.42 -19.24
C THR A 32 -22.21 15.65 -19.74
N ILE A 33 -21.07 15.87 -19.10
CA ILE A 33 -19.81 15.21 -19.43
C ILE A 33 -19.46 14.23 -18.33
N PHE A 34 -19.14 13.00 -18.72
CA PHE A 34 -18.69 11.96 -17.80
C PHE A 34 -17.20 11.73 -17.95
N SER A 35 -16.50 11.69 -16.84
CA SER A 35 -15.08 11.34 -16.79
C SER A 35 -14.91 10.07 -15.96
N GLU A 36 -14.25 9.07 -16.54
CA GLU A 36 -13.95 7.82 -15.86
C GLU A 36 -12.46 7.74 -15.55
N ASN A 37 -12.15 7.46 -14.29
CA ASN A 37 -10.79 7.18 -13.84
C ASN A 37 -10.75 5.77 -13.26
N THR A 38 -9.80 4.97 -13.72
CA THR A 38 -9.56 3.66 -13.15
C THR A 38 -8.34 3.75 -12.23
N LYS A 39 -8.55 3.39 -10.95
CA LYS A 39 -7.43 3.30 -9.99
C LYS A 39 -6.96 1.85 -9.94
N PRO A 40 -5.64 1.60 -10.07
CA PRO A 40 -5.11 0.25 -9.99
C PRO A 40 -5.20 -0.29 -8.56
N ALA A 41 -5.13 -1.61 -8.45
CA ALA A 41 -5.02 -2.24 -7.15
C ALA A 41 -3.73 -1.82 -6.45
N GLU A 42 -3.79 -1.67 -5.14
CA GLU A 42 -2.65 -1.33 -4.30
C GLU A 42 -2.36 -2.48 -3.35
N TYR A 43 -1.09 -2.77 -3.11
CA TYR A 43 -0.65 -3.89 -2.32
C TYR A 43 0.20 -3.39 -1.16
N TYR A 44 -0.05 -3.94 0.03
CA TYR A 44 0.60 -3.49 1.27
C TYR A 44 1.07 -4.67 2.11
N PHE A 45 2.19 -4.47 2.78
CA PHE A 45 2.66 -5.34 3.86
C PHE A 45 2.67 -4.58 5.17
N ASP A 46 2.24 -5.24 6.23
CA ASP A 46 2.51 -4.80 7.59
C ASP A 46 3.76 -5.53 8.07
N VAL A 47 4.78 -4.76 8.40
CA VAL A 47 6.10 -5.27 8.76
C VAL A 47 6.42 -4.89 10.20
N TYR A 48 6.77 -5.86 11.02
CA TYR A 48 7.20 -5.67 12.40
C TYR A 48 8.71 -5.79 12.52
N GLY A 49 9.32 -4.83 13.16
CA GLY A 49 10.75 -4.82 13.43
C GLY A 49 11.08 -4.00 14.66
N GLU A 50 12.35 -3.96 15.01
CA GLU A 50 12.86 -3.18 16.13
C GLU A 50 13.62 -1.95 15.62
N ASP A 51 13.47 -0.83 16.35
CA ASP A 51 14.25 0.38 16.09
C ASP A 51 15.65 0.28 16.70
N GLU A 52 16.41 1.37 16.59
CA GLU A 52 17.78 1.44 17.14
C GLU A 52 17.84 1.26 18.66
N ASN A 53 16.75 1.55 19.34
CA ASN A 53 16.64 1.43 20.78
C ASN A 53 16.09 0.06 21.24
N GLY A 54 15.79 -0.83 20.30
CA GLY A 54 15.22 -2.13 20.59
C GLY A 54 13.72 -2.12 20.81
N ASN A 55 13.03 -1.03 20.51
CA ASN A 55 11.57 -0.95 20.58
C ASN A 55 10.93 -1.49 19.33
N GLY A 56 9.90 -2.33 19.48
CA GLY A 56 9.18 -2.90 18.37
C GLY A 56 8.22 -1.89 17.73
N HIS A 57 8.19 -1.90 16.40
CA HIS A 57 7.27 -1.07 15.61
C HIS A 57 6.69 -1.87 14.46
N THR A 58 5.42 -1.62 14.17
CA THR A 58 4.77 -2.15 12.96
C THR A 58 4.55 -1.00 11.99
N VAL A 59 5.01 -1.18 10.75
CA VAL A 59 4.84 -0.19 9.70
C VAL A 59 4.12 -0.81 8.52
N THR A 60 3.34 -0.01 7.81
CA THR A 60 2.67 -0.42 6.58
C THR A 60 3.44 0.16 5.41
N ILE A 61 3.87 -0.71 4.49
CA ILE A 61 4.59 -0.30 3.29
C ILE A 61 3.80 -0.70 2.06
N GLN A 62 3.84 0.14 1.03
CA GLN A 62 3.26 -0.18 -0.27
C GLN A 62 4.29 -0.93 -1.10
N VAL A 63 3.86 -2.01 -1.76
CA VAL A 63 4.71 -2.83 -2.60
C VAL A 63 4.04 -3.05 -3.95
N ASP A 64 4.78 -3.56 -4.92
CA ASP A 64 4.21 -3.95 -6.21
C ASP A 64 3.57 -5.35 -6.12
N GLU A 65 2.84 -5.71 -7.18
CA GLU A 65 2.15 -6.99 -7.25
C GLU A 65 3.11 -8.17 -7.16
N ASP A 66 4.23 -8.09 -7.85
CA ASP A 66 5.23 -9.18 -7.86
C ASP A 66 5.80 -9.41 -6.47
N THR A 67 6.18 -8.35 -5.76
CA THR A 67 6.67 -8.44 -4.39
C THR A 67 5.60 -9.01 -3.46
N TYR A 68 4.36 -8.54 -3.61
CA TYR A 68 3.24 -9.03 -2.80
C TYR A 68 3.02 -10.53 -2.98
N ASN A 69 3.14 -11.05 -4.22
CA ASN A 69 2.91 -12.45 -4.52
C ASN A 69 4.08 -13.35 -4.14
N HIS A 70 5.31 -12.82 -4.12
CA HIS A 70 6.52 -13.59 -3.82
C HIS A 70 6.83 -13.67 -2.32
N GLN A 71 6.39 -12.70 -1.55
CA GLN A 71 6.64 -12.65 -0.11
C GLN A 71 5.46 -13.25 0.67
N LYS A 72 5.75 -13.89 1.78
CA LYS A 72 4.75 -14.53 2.64
C LYS A 72 4.79 -13.94 4.04
N ILE A 73 3.67 -14.08 4.76
CA ILE A 73 3.62 -13.73 6.18
C ILE A 73 4.69 -14.53 6.93
N GLY A 74 5.51 -13.83 7.70
CA GLY A 74 6.66 -14.39 8.40
C GLY A 74 7.98 -14.23 7.68
N ASP A 75 7.97 -13.83 6.41
CA ASP A 75 9.20 -13.58 5.67
C ASP A 75 9.91 -12.32 6.16
N TRP A 76 11.23 -12.36 6.14
CA TRP A 76 12.06 -11.20 6.50
C TRP A 76 12.14 -10.25 5.31
N LEU A 77 11.94 -8.96 5.58
CA LEU A 77 11.93 -7.94 4.55
C LEU A 77 12.78 -6.74 4.99
N PRO A 78 13.82 -6.35 4.23
CA PRO A 78 14.50 -5.08 4.42
C PRO A 78 13.61 -3.93 3.91
N ILE A 79 13.65 -2.82 4.62
CA ILE A 79 12.87 -1.63 4.28
C ILE A 79 13.78 -0.54 3.74
#